data_ba57fdacfbe6d6207ce9a2f901726442
#
_entry.id   ba57fdacfbe6d6207ce9a2f901726442
#
_cell.length_a   1.000
_cell.length_b   1.000
_cell.length_c   1.000
_cell.angle_alpha   90.00
_cell.angle_beta   90.00
_cell.angle_gamma   90.00
#
_symmetry.space_group_name_H-M   'P 1'
#
loop_
_entity.id
_entity.type
_entity.pdbx_description
1 polymer ?
#
loop_
_entity_poly.entity_id
_entity_poly.type
_entity_poly.pdbx_seq_one_letter_code
_entity_poly.pdbx_strand_id
1 'polypeptide(L)'
;HFRKERLLSVKLGIIGLPNVGKSTLFNALTSAGAQSANYPFCTIEPNVGVVAVPDKRLDALAEMYSPELYTPAVIEFVDIAGLVRGASKGEGLGNKFLSHIRDVDAVIHVLRCFDDDDIIHVEGSVDPARDLETINMELILSDMEHLERRIDKVKKMLKGDKTLAPQLELYERIMTALSDGKCARTLEFSDSDRELMGDLDLITMKPVIYVANVSEDEAAEVSPDNSYYKTVKEIALSDGSEVIPVCAGLEAEVAELALEEKAEFLSGMGITESGLDRLIKAGYSLLGLISYLTAGPKEVRAWTIAKGTKAPQAAGKIHSDFERGFIR
;
A
#
# COMPACT_ATOMS: atom_id res chain seq x y z
N HIS A 1 -21.89 -2.03 -0.56
CA HIS A 1 -22.10 -3.49 -0.44
C HIS A 1 -20.92 -4.30 -1.01
N PHE A 2 -20.18 -3.82 -2.01
CA PHE A 2 -19.06 -4.52 -2.66
C PHE A 2 -17.77 -4.63 -1.81
N ARG A 3 -17.59 -3.81 -0.77
CA ARG A 3 -16.40 -3.85 0.11
C ARG A 3 -16.41 -4.95 1.18
N LYS A 4 -17.55 -5.59 1.46
CA LYS A 4 -17.67 -6.55 2.59
C LYS A 4 -17.08 -7.95 2.32
N GLU A 5 -16.94 -8.37 1.07
CA GLU A 5 -16.44 -9.72 0.73
C GLU A 5 -14.93 -9.77 0.42
N ARG A 6 -14.29 -8.62 0.13
CA ARG A 6 -12.85 -8.52 -0.20
C ARG A 6 -11.89 -8.48 1.02
N LEU A 7 -12.39 -8.56 2.23
CA LEU A 7 -11.56 -8.50 3.47
C LEU A 7 -10.75 -9.79 3.76
N LEU A 8 -10.67 -10.72 2.82
CA LEU A 8 -9.88 -11.96 2.99
C LEU A 8 -8.40 -11.78 2.65
N SER A 9 -8.02 -10.83 1.81
CA SER A 9 -6.64 -10.44 1.58
C SER A 9 -6.57 -8.99 1.13
N VAL A 10 -5.78 -8.20 1.82
CA VAL A 10 -5.54 -6.78 1.51
C VAL A 10 -4.23 -6.68 0.76
N LYS A 11 -4.26 -6.03 -0.42
CA LYS A 11 -3.13 -5.98 -1.35
C LYS A 11 -2.53 -4.58 -1.43
N LEU A 12 -1.22 -4.48 -1.20
CA LEU A 12 -0.42 -3.28 -1.42
C LEU A 12 0.47 -3.47 -2.66
N GLY A 13 0.30 -2.63 -3.67
CA GLY A 13 1.12 -2.67 -4.87
C GLY A 13 2.40 -1.86 -4.73
N ILE A 14 3.55 -2.46 -4.93
CA ILE A 14 4.84 -1.76 -4.91
C ILE A 14 5.14 -1.28 -6.33
N ILE A 15 5.29 0.03 -6.50
CA ILE A 15 5.63 0.68 -7.76
C ILE A 15 6.89 1.54 -7.61
N GLY A 16 7.50 1.89 -8.72
CA GLY A 16 8.67 2.76 -8.79
C GLY A 16 9.36 2.60 -10.14
N LEU A 17 10.22 3.55 -10.49
CA LEU A 17 11.05 3.46 -11.67
C LEU A 17 12.06 2.30 -11.54
N PRO A 18 12.69 1.85 -12.64
CA PRO A 18 13.79 0.89 -12.57
C PRO A 18 14.94 1.41 -11.69
N ASN A 19 15.62 0.51 -10.98
CA ASN A 19 16.81 0.77 -10.17
C ASN A 19 16.62 1.75 -8.97
N VAL A 20 15.40 1.91 -8.49
CA VAL A 20 15.13 2.68 -7.25
C VAL A 20 15.13 1.83 -5.97
N GLY A 21 15.38 0.51 -6.08
CA GLY A 21 15.37 -0.42 -4.96
C GLY A 21 14.05 -1.19 -4.77
N LYS A 22 13.10 -1.08 -5.71
CA LYS A 22 11.78 -1.72 -5.64
C LYS A 22 11.85 -3.23 -5.44
N SER A 23 12.58 -3.95 -6.28
CA SER A 23 12.70 -5.42 -6.20
C SER A 23 13.50 -5.86 -4.97
N THR A 24 14.48 -5.09 -4.54
CA THR A 24 15.22 -5.32 -3.29
C THR A 24 14.28 -5.23 -2.09
N LEU A 25 13.45 -4.18 -2.03
CA LEU A 25 12.43 -4.01 -0.99
C LEU A 25 11.42 -5.16 -0.99
N PHE A 26 10.91 -5.55 -2.17
CA PHE A 26 9.95 -6.65 -2.29
C PHE A 26 10.57 -7.98 -1.82
N ASN A 27 11.81 -8.27 -2.22
CA ASN A 27 12.50 -9.48 -1.80
C ASN A 27 12.74 -9.50 -0.28
N ALA A 28 13.13 -8.37 0.31
CA ALA A 28 13.28 -8.25 1.76
C ALA A 28 11.95 -8.53 2.51
N LEU A 29 10.85 -7.95 2.04
CA LEU A 29 9.51 -8.21 2.58
C LEU A 29 9.11 -9.68 2.48
N THR A 30 9.34 -10.32 1.33
CA THR A 30 8.96 -11.72 1.10
C THR A 30 9.85 -12.68 1.84
N SER A 31 11.15 -12.42 1.99
CA SER A 31 12.07 -13.22 2.79
C SER A 31 11.70 -13.16 4.27
N ALA A 32 11.35 -12.00 4.79
CA ALA A 32 10.84 -11.84 6.15
C ALA A 32 9.50 -12.59 6.35
N GLY A 33 8.64 -12.63 5.34
CA GLY A 33 7.38 -13.38 5.33
C GLY A 33 7.59 -14.89 5.26
N ALA A 34 8.57 -15.37 4.49
CA ALA A 34 8.84 -16.81 4.33
C ALA A 34 9.31 -17.49 5.62
N GLN A 35 10.01 -16.78 6.50
CA GLN A 35 10.43 -17.28 7.82
C GLN A 35 9.26 -17.52 8.78
N SER A 36 8.11 -16.87 8.53
CA SER A 36 6.86 -17.06 9.28
C SER A 36 5.83 -17.92 8.53
N ALA A 37 6.22 -18.56 7.42
CA ALA A 37 5.31 -19.17 6.45
C ALA A 37 4.84 -20.57 6.86
N ASN A 38 3.76 -20.62 7.63
CA ASN A 38 2.78 -21.72 7.57
C ASN A 38 1.36 -21.12 7.66
N TYR A 39 1.07 -20.09 6.83
CA TYR A 39 -0.29 -19.53 6.80
C TYR A 39 -1.20 -20.44 5.97
N PRO A 40 -2.19 -21.11 6.57
CA PRO A 40 -3.21 -21.82 5.82
C PRO A 40 -3.99 -20.79 4.96
N PHE A 41 -4.17 -21.13 3.68
CA PHE A 41 -4.93 -20.34 2.67
C PHE A 41 -4.18 -19.26 1.88
N CYS A 42 -2.84 -19.14 1.97
CA CYS A 42 -2.10 -18.27 1.07
C CYS A 42 -1.80 -19.00 -0.24
N THR A 43 -2.32 -18.50 -1.35
CA THR A 43 -1.94 -18.96 -2.69
C THR A 43 -0.56 -18.39 -3.02
N ILE A 44 0.39 -19.22 -3.43
CA ILE A 44 1.70 -18.76 -3.90
C ILE A 44 1.49 -18.29 -5.35
N GLU A 45 1.33 -16.99 -5.53
CA GLU A 45 1.31 -16.36 -6.86
C GLU A 45 2.68 -15.73 -7.12
N PRO A 46 3.19 -15.78 -8.36
CA PRO A 46 4.39 -15.02 -8.72
C PRO A 46 4.20 -13.53 -8.43
N ASN A 47 5.20 -12.90 -7.86
CA ASN A 47 5.20 -11.48 -7.49
C ASN A 47 4.20 -11.07 -6.39
N VAL A 48 3.68 -12.02 -5.60
CA VAL A 48 2.88 -11.75 -4.40
C VAL A 48 3.60 -12.27 -3.17
N GLY A 49 3.84 -11.40 -2.21
CA GLY A 49 4.44 -11.73 -0.91
C GLY A 49 3.42 -11.55 0.20
N VAL A 50 3.23 -12.56 1.04
CA VAL A 50 2.37 -12.50 2.22
C VAL A 50 3.22 -12.26 3.44
N VAL A 51 2.94 -11.19 4.18
CA VAL A 51 3.75 -10.74 5.30
C VAL A 51 2.90 -10.58 6.55
N ALA A 52 3.42 -11.07 7.68
CA ALA A 52 2.77 -10.88 8.98
C ALA A 52 2.78 -9.42 9.41
N VAL A 53 1.69 -8.96 10.00
CA VAL A 53 1.62 -7.64 10.62
C VAL A 53 2.17 -7.75 12.05
N PRO A 54 3.27 -7.06 12.38
CA PRO A 54 3.86 -7.11 13.73
C PRO A 54 2.89 -6.54 14.77
N ASP A 55 2.57 -7.33 15.81
CA ASP A 55 1.67 -6.91 16.89
C ASP A 55 2.16 -7.42 18.25
N LYS A 56 2.82 -6.53 19.02
CA LYS A 56 3.34 -6.86 20.36
C LYS A 56 2.27 -7.38 21.34
N ARG A 57 0.99 -7.05 21.13
CA ARG A 57 -0.10 -7.56 21.97
C ARG A 57 -0.35 -9.04 21.70
N LEU A 58 -0.22 -9.46 20.42
CA LEU A 58 -0.34 -10.86 20.03
C LEU A 58 0.81 -11.68 20.61
N ASP A 59 2.05 -11.13 20.58
CA ASP A 59 3.24 -11.76 21.14
C ASP A 59 3.08 -11.96 22.66
N ALA A 60 2.64 -10.93 23.38
CA ALA A 60 2.39 -11.02 24.82
C ALA A 60 1.32 -12.06 25.18
N LEU A 61 0.26 -12.19 24.34
CA LEU A 61 -0.75 -13.22 24.52
C LEU A 61 -0.18 -14.63 24.24
N ALA A 62 0.69 -14.77 23.27
CA ALA A 62 1.34 -16.03 22.97
C ALA A 62 2.27 -16.48 24.11
N GLU A 63 3.03 -15.56 24.71
CA GLU A 63 3.84 -15.84 25.90
C GLU A 63 2.96 -16.30 27.09
N MET A 64 1.81 -15.64 27.28
CA MET A 64 0.91 -15.95 28.40
C MET A 64 0.22 -17.32 28.26
N TYR A 65 -0.23 -17.66 27.05
CA TYR A 65 -1.04 -18.87 26.80
C TYR A 65 -0.23 -20.07 26.31
N SER A 66 1.01 -19.85 25.81
CA SER A 66 1.84 -20.89 25.17
C SER A 66 1.04 -21.74 24.18
N PRO A 67 0.43 -21.13 23.14
CA PRO A 67 -0.55 -21.78 22.28
C PRO A 67 0.10 -22.82 21.35
N GLU A 68 -0.70 -23.79 20.90
CA GLU A 68 -0.29 -24.73 19.85
C GLU A 68 -0.11 -24.02 18.49
N LEU A 69 -0.92 -22.96 18.23
CA LEU A 69 -0.90 -22.18 16.99
C LEU A 69 -0.80 -20.69 17.30
N TYR A 70 0.13 -20.02 16.58
CA TYR A 70 0.27 -18.56 16.55
C TYR A 70 -0.10 -18.06 15.17
N THR A 71 -1.16 -17.26 15.05
CA THR A 71 -1.72 -16.81 13.76
C THR A 71 -1.81 -15.28 13.74
N PRO A 72 -0.81 -14.57 13.21
CA PRO A 72 -0.86 -13.12 13.06
C PRO A 72 -1.83 -12.69 11.95
N ALA A 73 -2.19 -11.41 11.94
CA ALA A 73 -2.80 -10.79 10.76
C ALA A 73 -1.77 -10.72 9.63
N VAL A 74 -2.23 -10.80 8.39
CA VAL A 74 -1.34 -10.75 7.22
C VAL A 74 -1.78 -9.66 6.24
N ILE A 75 -0.83 -9.18 5.46
CA ILE A 75 -1.03 -8.26 4.35
C ILE A 75 -0.27 -8.78 3.13
N GLU A 76 -0.82 -8.60 1.95
CA GLU A 76 -0.19 -9.01 0.70
C GLU A 76 0.51 -7.82 0.04
N PHE A 77 1.77 -8.02 -0.34
CA PHE A 77 2.54 -7.11 -1.17
C PHE A 77 2.64 -7.67 -2.57
N VAL A 78 2.39 -6.84 -3.57
CA VAL A 78 2.45 -7.22 -4.99
C VAL A 78 3.57 -6.43 -5.66
N ASP A 79 4.59 -7.12 -6.19
CA ASP A 79 5.60 -6.47 -7.02
C ASP A 79 5.00 -6.16 -8.39
N ILE A 80 4.71 -4.89 -8.62
CA ILE A 80 4.21 -4.42 -9.90
C ILE A 80 5.41 -4.01 -10.75
N ALA A 81 5.62 -4.72 -11.85
CA ALA A 81 6.76 -4.48 -12.75
C ALA A 81 6.90 -2.99 -13.09
N GLY A 82 8.15 -2.49 -13.09
CA GLY A 82 8.43 -1.07 -13.21
C GLY A 82 7.83 -0.42 -14.46
N LEU A 83 7.34 0.80 -14.27
CA LEU A 83 6.81 1.64 -15.33
C LEU A 83 7.96 2.17 -16.21
N VAL A 84 7.75 2.12 -17.52
CA VAL A 84 8.55 2.83 -18.50
C VAL A 84 7.69 3.96 -19.08
N ARG A 85 8.25 5.12 -19.35
CA ARG A 85 7.53 6.24 -20.00
C ARG A 85 6.74 5.78 -21.22
N GLY A 86 5.51 6.25 -21.37
CA GLY A 86 4.64 5.88 -22.49
C GLY A 86 3.82 4.61 -22.24
N ALA A 87 3.77 4.10 -21.01
CA ALA A 87 2.98 2.92 -20.66
C ALA A 87 1.48 3.09 -20.93
N SER A 88 0.95 4.29 -20.81
CA SER A 88 -0.45 4.62 -21.09
C SER A 88 -0.78 4.60 -22.59
N LYS A 89 0.23 4.78 -23.48
CA LYS A 89 0.06 4.82 -24.94
C LYS A 89 0.52 3.54 -25.64
N GLY A 90 1.13 2.59 -24.89
CA GLY A 90 1.73 1.38 -25.46
C GLY A 90 0.83 0.17 -25.43
N GLU A 91 0.87 -0.64 -26.50
CA GLU A 91 0.30 -1.98 -26.48
C GLU A 91 1.19 -2.91 -25.63
N GLY A 92 0.60 -3.63 -24.67
CA GLY A 92 1.24 -4.74 -23.96
C GLY A 92 1.64 -4.46 -22.52
N LEU A 93 2.92 -4.18 -22.23
CA LEU A 93 3.44 -4.12 -20.86
C LEU A 93 2.85 -2.98 -20.01
N GLY A 94 2.61 -1.81 -20.60
CA GLY A 94 2.02 -0.67 -19.89
C GLY A 94 0.59 -0.93 -19.43
N ASN A 95 -0.24 -1.54 -20.27
CA ASN A 95 -1.60 -1.90 -19.90
C ASN A 95 -1.65 -2.96 -18.78
N LYS A 96 -0.70 -3.90 -18.75
CA LYS A 96 -0.56 -4.86 -17.65
C LYS A 96 -0.19 -4.19 -16.34
N PHE A 97 0.76 -3.24 -16.38
CA PHE A 97 1.13 -2.45 -15.21
C PHE A 97 -0.09 -1.71 -14.61
N LEU A 98 -0.84 -0.99 -15.45
CA LEU A 98 -2.02 -0.25 -15.01
C LEU A 98 -3.13 -1.19 -14.48
N SER A 99 -3.29 -2.37 -15.10
CA SER A 99 -4.22 -3.39 -14.60
C SER A 99 -3.84 -3.89 -13.22
N HIS A 100 -2.55 -4.19 -12.98
CA HIS A 100 -2.09 -4.65 -11.67
C HIS A 100 -2.29 -3.59 -10.58
N ILE A 101 -2.09 -2.28 -10.90
CA ILE A 101 -2.40 -1.21 -9.94
C ILE A 101 -3.90 -1.13 -9.65
N ARG A 102 -4.79 -1.41 -10.61
CA ARG A 102 -6.25 -1.46 -10.35
C ARG A 102 -6.62 -2.54 -9.36
N ASP A 103 -5.90 -3.68 -9.36
CA ASP A 103 -6.22 -4.85 -8.54
C ASP A 103 -5.75 -4.73 -7.08
N VAL A 104 -4.94 -3.73 -6.72
CA VAL A 104 -4.47 -3.51 -5.35
C VAL A 104 -5.31 -2.47 -4.61
N ASP A 105 -5.29 -2.51 -3.27
CA ASP A 105 -6.09 -1.61 -2.42
C ASP A 105 -5.38 -0.27 -2.14
N ALA A 106 -4.05 -0.26 -2.08
CA ALA A 106 -3.21 0.92 -1.94
C ALA A 106 -1.86 0.73 -2.64
N VAL A 107 -1.11 1.80 -2.79
CA VAL A 107 0.15 1.84 -3.52
C VAL A 107 1.30 2.21 -2.58
N ILE A 108 2.41 1.49 -2.70
CA ILE A 108 3.70 1.84 -2.12
C ILE A 108 4.59 2.33 -3.26
N HIS A 109 4.92 3.61 -3.25
CA HIS A 109 5.71 4.24 -4.29
C HIS A 109 7.14 4.42 -3.79
N VAL A 110 8.05 3.61 -4.34
CA VAL A 110 9.47 3.61 -3.97
C VAL A 110 10.22 4.67 -4.78
N LEU A 111 10.92 5.54 -4.07
CA LEU A 111 11.71 6.64 -4.62
C LEU A 111 13.15 6.54 -4.10
N ARG A 112 14.13 6.68 -4.99
CA ARG A 112 15.54 6.68 -4.62
C ARG A 112 15.93 8.03 -4.03
N CYS A 113 16.47 8.03 -2.81
CA CYS A 113 16.86 9.23 -2.06
C CYS A 113 18.32 9.18 -1.63
N PHE A 114 19.20 8.57 -2.42
CA PHE A 114 20.64 8.51 -2.21
C PHE A 114 21.39 8.46 -3.53
N ASP A 115 22.63 8.93 -3.54
CA ASP A 115 23.55 8.79 -4.67
C ASP A 115 24.38 7.52 -4.52
N ASP A 116 24.63 6.84 -5.65
CA ASP A 116 25.48 5.67 -5.74
C ASP A 116 25.95 5.53 -7.19
N ASP A 117 27.24 5.64 -7.41
CA ASP A 117 27.84 5.62 -8.74
C ASP A 117 27.76 4.24 -9.41
N ASP A 118 27.62 3.17 -8.64
CA ASP A 118 27.51 1.79 -9.12
C ASP A 118 26.10 1.45 -9.59
N ILE A 119 25.09 2.24 -9.20
CA ILE A 119 23.69 2.02 -9.57
C ILE A 119 23.23 3.09 -10.56
N ILE A 120 23.16 2.73 -11.83
CA ILE A 120 22.72 3.64 -12.90
C ILE A 120 21.23 3.99 -12.72
N HIS A 121 20.93 5.30 -12.65
CA HIS A 121 19.56 5.77 -12.70
C HIS A 121 19.06 5.85 -14.14
N VAL A 122 17.81 5.42 -14.40
CA VAL A 122 17.24 5.36 -15.76
C VAL A 122 17.16 6.73 -16.44
N GLU A 123 17.01 7.80 -15.66
CA GLU A 123 16.97 9.19 -16.13
C GLU A 123 18.33 9.91 -16.03
N GLY A 124 19.42 9.19 -15.73
CA GLY A 124 20.80 9.70 -15.67
C GLY A 124 21.17 10.43 -14.38
N SER A 125 20.22 10.81 -13.55
CA SER A 125 20.44 11.45 -12.24
C SER A 125 19.32 11.09 -11.26
N VAL A 126 19.63 11.14 -9.96
CA VAL A 126 18.63 10.96 -8.91
C VAL A 126 17.82 12.25 -8.79
N ASP A 127 16.50 12.15 -8.93
CA ASP A 127 15.54 13.24 -8.73
C ASP A 127 14.18 12.64 -8.39
N PRO A 128 13.89 12.44 -7.09
CA PRO A 128 12.65 11.79 -6.67
C PRO A 128 11.39 12.57 -7.03
N ALA A 129 11.46 13.91 -7.17
CA ALA A 129 10.30 14.70 -7.60
C ALA A 129 9.93 14.40 -9.05
N ARG A 130 10.92 14.44 -9.96
CA ARG A 130 10.75 14.08 -11.37
C ARG A 130 10.26 12.64 -11.53
N ASP A 131 10.84 11.71 -10.77
CA ASP A 131 10.50 10.29 -10.85
C ASP A 131 9.05 10.04 -10.42
N LEU A 132 8.63 10.70 -9.34
CA LEU A 132 7.25 10.68 -8.86
C LEU A 132 6.29 11.29 -9.88
N GLU A 133 6.61 12.46 -10.44
CA GLU A 133 5.81 13.12 -11.45
C GLU A 133 5.66 12.24 -12.71
N THR A 134 6.73 11.59 -13.14
CA THR A 134 6.72 10.66 -14.28
C THR A 134 5.69 9.55 -14.08
N ILE A 135 5.67 8.89 -12.92
CA ILE A 135 4.70 7.84 -12.62
C ILE A 135 3.29 8.42 -12.48
N ASN A 136 3.12 9.49 -11.72
CA ASN A 136 1.81 10.11 -11.54
C ASN A 136 1.19 10.52 -12.88
N MET A 137 1.97 11.04 -13.83
CA MET A 137 1.47 11.42 -15.15
C MET A 137 0.91 10.22 -15.92
N GLU A 138 1.57 9.06 -15.89
CA GLU A 138 1.06 7.84 -16.55
C GLU A 138 -0.24 7.34 -15.90
N LEU A 139 -0.36 7.43 -14.57
CA LEU A 139 -1.58 7.08 -13.85
C LEU A 139 -2.73 8.05 -14.19
N ILE A 140 -2.43 9.34 -14.24
CA ILE A 140 -3.38 10.41 -14.61
C ILE A 140 -3.90 10.20 -16.02
N LEU A 141 -3.03 9.97 -17.01
CA LEU A 141 -3.43 9.73 -18.38
C LEU A 141 -4.36 8.51 -18.53
N SER A 142 -4.05 7.43 -17.80
CA SER A 142 -4.92 6.26 -17.74
C SER A 142 -6.30 6.56 -17.17
N ASP A 143 -6.35 7.35 -16.10
CA ASP A 143 -7.61 7.70 -15.46
C ASP A 143 -8.42 8.69 -16.30
N MET A 144 -7.77 9.64 -16.97
CA MET A 144 -8.44 10.55 -17.90
C MET A 144 -9.15 9.78 -19.02
N GLU A 145 -8.49 8.79 -19.63
CA GLU A 145 -9.08 7.94 -20.66
C GLU A 145 -10.27 7.12 -20.13
N HIS A 146 -10.15 6.60 -18.90
CA HIS A 146 -11.23 5.88 -18.25
C HIS A 146 -12.43 6.79 -17.95
N LEU A 147 -12.15 7.97 -17.38
CA LEU A 147 -13.16 8.94 -16.97
C LEU A 147 -13.89 9.57 -18.17
N GLU A 148 -13.19 9.84 -19.28
CA GLU A 148 -13.78 10.34 -20.53
C GLU A 148 -14.88 9.42 -21.03
N ARG A 149 -14.61 8.10 -21.07
CA ARG A 149 -15.62 7.10 -21.45
C ARG A 149 -16.84 7.10 -20.51
N ARG A 150 -16.61 7.32 -19.19
CA ARG A 150 -17.70 7.43 -18.21
C ARG A 150 -18.51 8.71 -18.40
N ILE A 151 -17.87 9.85 -18.63
CA ILE A 151 -18.51 11.14 -18.92
C ILE A 151 -19.40 11.04 -20.16
N ASP A 152 -18.89 10.46 -21.25
CA ASP A 152 -19.65 10.28 -22.47
C ASP A 152 -20.90 9.41 -22.28
N LYS A 153 -20.78 8.35 -21.46
CA LYS A 153 -21.93 7.51 -21.11
C LYS A 153 -22.97 8.29 -20.32
N VAL A 154 -22.55 9.03 -19.28
CA VAL A 154 -23.45 9.83 -18.45
C VAL A 154 -24.11 10.95 -19.27
N LYS A 155 -23.38 11.64 -20.16
CA LYS A 155 -23.93 12.67 -21.09
C LYS A 155 -25.02 12.11 -22.00
N LYS A 156 -24.87 10.88 -22.49
CA LYS A 156 -25.90 10.22 -23.29
C LYS A 156 -27.15 9.90 -22.47
N MET A 157 -26.97 9.38 -21.24
CA MET A 157 -28.07 9.03 -20.34
C MET A 157 -28.80 10.26 -19.80
N LEU A 158 -28.10 11.39 -19.59
CA LEU A 158 -28.66 12.66 -19.10
C LEU A 158 -29.79 13.21 -19.99
N LYS A 159 -29.81 12.85 -21.29
CA LYS A 159 -30.91 13.25 -22.22
C LYS A 159 -32.27 12.67 -21.81
N GLY A 160 -32.27 11.51 -21.14
CA GLY A 160 -33.48 10.84 -20.65
C GLY A 160 -33.67 10.96 -19.13
N ASP A 161 -32.62 11.17 -18.38
CA ASP A 161 -32.63 11.19 -16.92
C ASP A 161 -31.82 12.37 -16.36
N LYS A 162 -32.51 13.46 -16.00
CA LYS A 162 -31.90 14.68 -15.48
C LYS A 162 -31.31 14.51 -14.07
N THR A 163 -31.61 13.43 -13.36
CA THR A 163 -31.05 13.16 -12.02
C THR A 163 -29.56 12.88 -12.04
N LEU A 164 -28.99 12.58 -13.21
CA LEU A 164 -27.57 12.33 -13.41
C LEU A 164 -26.71 13.60 -13.54
N ALA A 165 -27.31 14.80 -13.52
CA ALA A 165 -26.55 16.06 -13.65
C ALA A 165 -25.49 16.23 -12.57
N PRO A 166 -25.73 15.97 -11.26
CA PRO A 166 -24.71 16.06 -10.22
C PRO A 166 -23.55 15.08 -10.42
N GLN A 167 -23.83 13.88 -10.94
CA GLN A 167 -22.78 12.89 -11.24
C GLN A 167 -21.89 13.40 -12.39
N LEU A 168 -22.45 13.99 -13.42
CA LEU A 168 -21.68 14.58 -14.51
C LEU A 168 -20.78 15.72 -14.01
N GLU A 169 -21.31 16.62 -13.21
CA GLU A 169 -20.56 17.73 -12.64
C GLU A 169 -19.37 17.24 -11.80
N LEU A 170 -19.59 16.21 -10.97
CA LEU A 170 -18.51 15.56 -10.21
C LEU A 170 -17.43 14.99 -11.13
N TYR A 171 -17.81 14.28 -12.18
CA TYR A 171 -16.86 13.67 -13.12
C TYR A 171 -16.07 14.73 -13.89
N GLU A 172 -16.71 15.83 -14.32
CA GLU A 172 -16.04 16.95 -14.98
C GLU A 172 -15.08 17.70 -14.02
N ARG A 173 -15.43 17.82 -12.74
CA ARG A 173 -14.54 18.36 -11.70
C ARG A 173 -13.28 17.49 -11.52
N ILE A 174 -13.44 16.17 -11.47
CA ILE A 174 -12.31 15.24 -11.39
C ILE A 174 -11.46 15.33 -12.67
N MET A 175 -12.09 15.37 -13.85
CA MET A 175 -11.37 15.50 -15.13
C MET A 175 -10.54 16.78 -15.19
N THR A 176 -11.06 17.90 -14.68
CA THR A 176 -10.32 19.16 -14.61
C THR A 176 -9.06 19.01 -13.77
N ALA A 177 -9.17 18.42 -12.57
CA ALA A 177 -8.01 18.20 -11.71
C ALA A 177 -6.96 17.29 -12.36
N LEU A 178 -7.38 16.20 -12.99
CA LEU A 178 -6.48 15.32 -13.73
C LEU A 178 -5.79 16.07 -14.89
N SER A 179 -6.52 16.90 -15.62
CA SER A 179 -5.97 17.74 -16.71
C SER A 179 -4.95 18.77 -16.22
N ASP A 180 -5.09 19.21 -14.97
CA ASP A 180 -4.14 20.09 -14.28
C ASP A 180 -2.92 19.33 -13.70
N GLY A 181 -2.80 18.03 -13.98
CA GLY A 181 -1.71 17.19 -13.46
C GLY A 181 -1.87 16.77 -12.00
N LYS A 182 -3.06 16.91 -11.42
CA LYS A 182 -3.34 16.54 -10.02
C LYS A 182 -3.99 15.17 -9.93
N CYS A 183 -3.46 14.31 -9.06
CA CYS A 183 -4.10 13.03 -8.77
C CYS A 183 -5.46 13.21 -8.09
N ALA A 184 -6.43 12.36 -8.40
CA ALA A 184 -7.79 12.49 -7.85
C ALA A 184 -7.84 12.37 -6.31
N ARG A 185 -6.87 11.68 -5.68
CA ARG A 185 -6.75 11.59 -4.20
C ARG A 185 -6.50 12.92 -3.50
N THR A 186 -6.02 13.94 -4.22
CA THR A 186 -5.79 15.29 -3.66
C THR A 186 -7.04 16.13 -3.59
N LEU A 187 -8.17 15.66 -4.16
CA LEU A 187 -9.45 16.33 -4.11
C LEU A 187 -10.22 15.99 -2.83
N GLU A 188 -10.92 16.94 -2.30
CA GLU A 188 -11.88 16.70 -1.22
C GLU A 188 -13.22 16.23 -1.79
N PHE A 189 -13.76 15.15 -1.21
CA PHE A 189 -15.03 14.57 -1.59
C PHE A 189 -15.98 14.52 -0.40
N SER A 190 -17.18 15.08 -0.57
CA SER A 190 -18.28 14.96 0.38
C SER A 190 -18.84 13.52 0.39
N ASP A 191 -19.67 13.20 1.37
CA ASP A 191 -20.35 11.89 1.40
C ASP A 191 -21.28 11.71 0.19
N SER A 192 -21.93 12.79 -0.27
CA SER A 192 -22.74 12.76 -1.50
C SER A 192 -21.88 12.53 -2.75
N ASP A 193 -20.67 13.12 -2.85
CA ASP A 193 -19.75 12.84 -3.94
C ASP A 193 -19.36 11.36 -3.98
N ARG A 194 -19.10 10.76 -2.81
CA ARG A 194 -18.74 9.34 -2.70
C ARG A 194 -19.87 8.42 -3.16
N GLU A 195 -21.12 8.79 -2.88
CA GLU A 195 -22.29 8.07 -3.38
C GLU A 195 -22.42 8.21 -4.91
N LEU A 196 -22.23 9.42 -5.46
CA LEU A 196 -22.29 9.71 -6.89
C LEU A 196 -21.17 9.05 -7.70
N MET A 197 -20.00 8.81 -7.10
CA MET A 197 -18.92 8.07 -7.76
C MET A 197 -19.35 6.64 -8.13
N GLY A 198 -20.17 6.00 -7.30
CA GLY A 198 -20.65 4.64 -7.54
C GLY A 198 -19.53 3.63 -7.74
N ASP A 199 -19.43 3.07 -8.95
CA ASP A 199 -18.43 2.10 -9.36
C ASP A 199 -17.21 2.74 -10.09
N LEU A 200 -17.02 4.04 -9.97
CA LEU A 200 -15.86 4.73 -10.55
C LEU A 200 -14.58 4.30 -9.81
N ASP A 201 -13.73 3.55 -10.50
CA ASP A 201 -12.45 3.07 -9.99
C ASP A 201 -11.31 3.80 -10.70
N LEU A 202 -10.77 4.83 -10.02
CA LEU A 202 -9.62 5.61 -10.49
C LEU A 202 -8.36 5.18 -9.73
N ILE A 203 -7.29 4.92 -10.49
CA ILE A 203 -5.99 4.54 -9.94
C ILE A 203 -5.41 5.69 -9.09
N THR A 204 -5.58 6.92 -9.55
CA THR A 204 -5.10 8.13 -8.87
C THR A 204 -5.87 8.45 -7.58
N MET A 205 -6.98 7.76 -7.28
CA MET A 205 -7.70 7.85 -6.01
C MET A 205 -7.16 6.89 -4.95
N LYS A 206 -6.35 5.90 -5.34
CA LYS A 206 -5.82 4.94 -4.37
C LYS A 206 -4.93 5.63 -3.35
N PRO A 207 -5.02 5.25 -2.07
CA PRO A 207 -4.11 5.72 -1.03
C PRO A 207 -2.65 5.36 -1.37
N VAL A 208 -1.70 6.22 -1.02
CA VAL A 208 -0.27 6.05 -1.32
C VAL A 208 0.56 6.21 -0.06
N ILE A 209 1.57 5.35 0.09
CA ILE A 209 2.71 5.58 0.97
C ILE A 209 3.93 5.78 0.08
N TYR A 210 4.70 6.83 0.32
CA TYR A 210 5.99 7.02 -0.30
C TYR A 210 7.06 6.32 0.53
N VAL A 211 7.88 5.49 -0.11
CA VAL A 211 9.07 4.90 0.49
C VAL A 211 10.27 5.67 -0.05
N ALA A 212 10.91 6.45 0.82
CA ALA A 212 12.19 7.07 0.54
C ALA A 212 13.29 6.03 0.77
N ASN A 213 13.79 5.42 -0.31
CA ASN A 213 14.92 4.49 -0.22
C ASN A 213 16.21 5.29 -0.01
N VAL A 214 16.74 5.22 1.21
CA VAL A 214 17.92 5.96 1.68
C VAL A 214 19.16 5.06 1.70
N SER A 215 20.35 5.67 1.88
CA SER A 215 21.60 4.95 2.07
C SER A 215 21.65 4.21 3.41
N GLU A 216 22.59 3.30 3.54
CA GLU A 216 22.81 2.52 4.78
C GLU A 216 23.17 3.43 5.96
N ASP A 217 23.98 4.45 5.73
CA ASP A 217 24.38 5.44 6.76
C ASP A 217 23.18 6.22 7.32
N GLU A 218 22.09 6.29 6.59
CA GLU A 218 20.85 6.98 6.98
C GLU A 218 19.72 6.04 7.42
N ALA A 219 19.99 4.74 7.54
CA ALA A 219 18.99 3.75 7.90
C ALA A 219 18.42 3.95 9.32
N ALA A 220 19.25 4.36 10.29
CA ALA A 220 18.83 4.66 11.64
C ALA A 220 18.14 6.02 11.76
N GLU A 221 18.71 7.04 11.14
CA GLU A 221 18.20 8.40 11.12
C GLU A 221 18.59 9.11 9.82
N VAL A 222 17.60 9.62 9.09
CA VAL A 222 17.86 10.34 7.84
C VAL A 222 18.50 11.70 8.15
N SER A 223 19.59 11.97 7.44
CA SER A 223 20.32 13.25 7.57
C SER A 223 19.37 14.45 7.33
N PRO A 224 19.41 15.46 8.21
CA PRO A 224 18.71 16.72 7.95
C PRO A 224 19.20 17.42 6.67
N ASP A 225 20.34 17.04 6.10
CA ASP A 225 20.87 17.59 4.85
C ASP A 225 20.47 16.79 3.59
N ASN A 226 19.81 15.63 3.76
CA ASN A 226 19.30 14.86 2.62
C ASN A 226 18.19 15.64 1.90
N SER A 227 18.57 16.31 0.81
CA SER A 227 17.64 17.12 0.00
C SER A 227 16.59 16.28 -0.72
N TYR A 228 16.93 15.04 -1.12
CA TYR A 228 15.99 14.11 -1.76
C TYR A 228 14.84 13.73 -0.83
N TYR A 229 15.19 13.35 0.40
CA TYR A 229 14.19 13.00 1.42
C TYR A 229 13.30 14.20 1.79
N LYS A 230 13.89 15.41 1.93
CA LYS A 230 13.11 16.63 2.17
C LYS A 230 12.09 16.87 1.08
N THR A 231 12.51 16.74 -0.19
CA THR A 231 11.61 16.91 -1.34
C THR A 231 10.45 15.92 -1.31
N VAL A 232 10.73 14.63 -1.06
CA VAL A 232 9.66 13.60 -0.95
C VAL A 232 8.72 13.92 0.21
N LYS A 233 9.24 14.37 1.35
CA LYS A 233 8.44 14.73 2.51
C LYS A 233 7.52 15.92 2.26
N GLU A 234 7.98 16.95 1.55
CA GLU A 234 7.17 18.10 1.15
C GLU A 234 6.04 17.69 0.22
N ILE A 235 6.32 16.84 -0.77
CA ILE A 235 5.30 16.31 -1.68
C ILE A 235 4.28 15.48 -0.90
N ALA A 236 4.72 14.58 -0.04
CA ALA A 236 3.84 13.75 0.78
C ALA A 236 2.90 14.59 1.65
N LEU A 237 3.42 15.64 2.27
CA LEU A 237 2.61 16.59 3.05
C LEU A 237 1.56 17.31 2.19
N SER A 238 1.91 17.66 0.95
CA SER A 238 0.99 18.38 0.05
C SER A 238 -0.18 17.53 -0.43
N ASP A 239 -0.02 16.22 -0.54
CA ASP A 239 -1.06 15.29 -1.00
C ASP A 239 -1.69 14.48 0.15
N GLY A 240 -1.31 14.78 1.40
CA GLY A 240 -1.83 14.11 2.59
C GLY A 240 -1.36 12.67 2.76
N SER A 241 -0.25 12.29 2.10
CA SER A 241 0.35 10.96 2.16
C SER A 241 1.44 10.87 3.23
N GLU A 242 1.79 9.65 3.62
CA GLU A 242 2.90 9.37 4.53
C GLU A 242 4.18 9.06 3.74
N VAL A 243 5.35 9.44 4.29
CA VAL A 243 6.65 9.03 3.79
C VAL A 243 7.39 8.22 4.85
N ILE A 244 7.93 7.08 4.44
CA ILE A 244 8.70 6.17 5.31
C ILE A 244 10.10 6.01 4.73
N PRO A 245 11.14 6.42 5.46
CA PRO A 245 12.51 6.12 5.05
C PRO A 245 12.81 4.64 5.30
N VAL A 246 13.39 3.99 4.30
CA VAL A 246 13.81 2.58 4.33
C VAL A 246 15.13 2.46 3.59
N CYS A 247 16.11 1.79 4.15
CA CYS A 247 17.26 1.34 3.39
C CYS A 247 16.99 -0.09 2.88
N ALA A 248 16.58 -0.21 1.61
CA ALA A 248 16.20 -1.50 1.04
C ALA A 248 17.35 -2.51 1.01
N GLY A 249 18.60 -2.06 0.85
CA GLY A 249 19.79 -2.92 0.91
C GLY A 249 19.96 -3.52 2.30
N LEU A 250 19.99 -2.70 3.34
CA LEU A 250 20.10 -3.14 4.72
C LEU A 250 18.96 -4.09 5.12
N GLU A 251 17.72 -3.77 4.75
CA GLU A 251 16.57 -4.62 5.05
C GLU A 251 16.68 -5.99 4.37
N ALA A 252 17.26 -6.07 3.16
CA ALA A 252 17.51 -7.34 2.50
C ALA A 252 18.57 -8.17 3.24
N GLU A 253 19.64 -7.56 3.74
CA GLU A 253 20.66 -8.25 4.54
C GLU A 253 20.07 -8.74 5.88
N VAL A 254 19.34 -7.89 6.58
CA VAL A 254 18.65 -8.24 7.83
C VAL A 254 17.64 -9.36 7.62
N ALA A 255 16.96 -9.40 6.47
CA ALA A 255 15.99 -10.45 6.19
C ALA A 255 16.61 -11.85 6.12
N GLU A 256 17.91 -11.97 5.81
CA GLU A 256 18.63 -13.25 5.75
C GLU A 256 19.11 -13.76 7.12
N LEU A 257 19.16 -12.90 8.13
CA LEU A 257 19.63 -13.25 9.48
C LEU A 257 18.61 -14.11 10.26
N ALA A 258 19.10 -14.89 11.23
CA ALA A 258 18.23 -15.57 12.19
C ALA A 258 17.53 -14.54 13.13
N LEU A 259 16.40 -14.92 13.72
CA LEU A 259 15.56 -13.99 14.53
C LEU A 259 16.34 -13.33 15.68
N GLU A 260 17.18 -14.10 16.37
CA GLU A 260 18.00 -13.62 17.48
C GLU A 260 19.07 -12.63 17.00
N GLU A 261 19.71 -12.92 15.86
CA GLU A 261 20.73 -12.09 15.23
C GLU A 261 20.17 -10.76 14.70
N LYS A 262 18.93 -10.77 14.18
CA LYS A 262 18.26 -9.55 13.70
C LYS A 262 18.15 -8.48 14.77
N ALA A 263 17.68 -8.86 15.95
CA ALA A 263 17.49 -7.92 17.04
C ALA A 263 18.82 -7.31 17.51
N GLU A 264 19.87 -8.12 17.60
CA GLU A 264 21.22 -7.68 17.99
C GLU A 264 21.82 -6.76 16.92
N PHE A 265 21.71 -7.13 15.65
CA PHE A 265 22.22 -6.36 14.50
C PHE A 265 21.58 -4.97 14.44
N LEU A 266 20.24 -4.90 14.45
CA LEU A 266 19.49 -3.63 14.41
C LEU A 266 19.80 -2.76 15.63
N SER A 267 19.89 -3.37 16.82
CA SER A 267 20.26 -2.64 18.05
C SER A 267 21.68 -2.09 17.99
N GLY A 268 22.63 -2.84 17.42
CA GLY A 268 24.00 -2.40 17.18
C GLY A 268 24.09 -1.18 16.26
N MET A 269 23.16 -1.04 15.32
CA MET A 269 23.04 0.12 14.43
C MET A 269 22.19 1.26 15.01
N GLY A 270 21.66 1.13 16.23
CA GLY A 270 20.77 2.12 16.83
C GLY A 270 19.35 2.11 16.27
N ILE A 271 18.96 1.07 15.52
CA ILE A 271 17.63 0.92 14.92
C ILE A 271 16.73 0.17 15.90
N THR A 272 15.68 0.83 16.40
CA THR A 272 14.72 0.23 17.35
C THR A 272 13.58 -0.52 16.67
N GLU A 273 13.29 -0.19 15.44
CA GLU A 273 12.24 -0.80 14.60
C GLU A 273 12.69 -0.75 13.15
N SER A 274 12.61 -1.88 12.45
CA SER A 274 13.03 -1.96 11.04
C SER A 274 12.15 -1.08 10.15
N GLY A 275 12.70 -0.65 9.02
CA GLY A 275 11.95 0.11 8.01
C GLY A 275 10.79 -0.72 7.45
N LEU A 276 10.97 -2.04 7.30
CA LEU A 276 9.92 -2.95 6.85
C LEU A 276 8.77 -3.05 7.86
N ASP A 277 9.05 -3.17 9.15
CA ASP A 277 8.01 -3.23 10.19
C ASP A 277 7.17 -1.94 10.21
N ARG A 278 7.84 -0.79 10.07
CA ARG A 278 7.16 0.52 9.95
C ARG A 278 6.28 0.56 8.71
N LEU A 279 6.78 0.09 7.55
CA LEU A 279 6.05 0.06 6.30
C LEU A 279 4.82 -0.86 6.36
N ILE A 280 4.97 -2.06 6.94
CA ILE A 280 3.86 -3.01 7.11
C ILE A 280 2.76 -2.41 7.99
N LYS A 281 3.13 -1.80 9.13
CA LYS A 281 2.18 -1.15 10.04
C LYS A 281 1.49 0.05 9.39
N ALA A 282 2.25 0.88 8.68
CA ALA A 282 1.69 2.03 7.97
C ALA A 282 0.72 1.60 6.86
N GLY A 283 1.07 0.59 6.06
CA GLY A 283 0.18 0.03 5.04
C GLY A 283 -1.12 -0.52 5.63
N TYR A 284 -1.03 -1.21 6.75
CA TYR A 284 -2.20 -1.72 7.47
C TYR A 284 -3.10 -0.60 8.01
N SER A 285 -2.48 0.44 8.58
CA SER A 285 -3.16 1.63 9.09
C SER A 285 -3.79 2.47 7.97
N LEU A 286 -3.07 2.66 6.84
CA LEU A 286 -3.53 3.43 5.68
C LEU A 286 -4.88 2.91 5.16
N LEU A 287 -5.07 1.60 5.20
CA LEU A 287 -6.30 0.94 4.76
C LEU A 287 -7.40 0.93 5.85
N GLY A 288 -7.15 1.62 6.97
CA GLY A 288 -8.08 1.69 8.09
C GLY A 288 -8.32 0.34 8.75
N LEU A 289 -7.33 -0.54 8.75
CA LEU A 289 -7.42 -1.87 9.35
C LEU A 289 -6.91 -1.86 10.79
N ILE A 290 -7.47 -2.73 11.61
CA ILE A 290 -7.02 -3.02 12.97
C ILE A 290 -7.06 -4.51 13.22
N SER A 291 -6.25 -4.97 14.18
CA SER A 291 -6.26 -6.36 14.64
C SER A 291 -7.17 -6.52 15.86
N TYR A 292 -8.10 -7.44 15.74
CA TYR A 292 -8.93 -7.98 16.81
C TYR A 292 -8.34 -9.33 17.25
N LEU A 293 -8.12 -9.53 18.54
CA LEU A 293 -7.35 -10.65 19.05
C LEU A 293 -8.23 -11.67 19.76
N THR A 294 -7.96 -12.96 19.52
CA THR A 294 -8.45 -14.07 20.31
C THR A 294 -7.29 -14.85 20.91
N ALA A 295 -7.42 -15.31 22.14
CA ALA A 295 -6.36 -16.00 22.86
C ALA A 295 -6.89 -17.22 23.61
N GLY A 296 -6.16 -18.32 23.51
CA GLY A 296 -6.42 -19.57 24.23
C GLY A 296 -5.28 -20.57 24.03
N PRO A 297 -5.30 -21.72 24.76
CA PRO A 297 -4.25 -22.72 24.68
C PRO A 297 -4.08 -23.36 23.29
N LYS A 298 -5.14 -23.42 22.49
CA LYS A 298 -5.08 -23.98 21.15
C LYS A 298 -4.55 -23.02 20.12
N GLU A 299 -5.02 -21.76 20.18
CA GLU A 299 -4.65 -20.73 19.21
C GLU A 299 -4.66 -19.35 19.85
N VAL A 300 -3.63 -18.57 19.53
CA VAL A 300 -3.61 -17.13 19.68
C VAL A 300 -3.61 -16.52 18.29
N ARG A 301 -4.63 -15.70 17.98
CA ARG A 301 -4.86 -15.23 16.61
C ARG A 301 -5.27 -13.77 16.53
N ALA A 302 -4.73 -13.09 15.53
CA ALA A 302 -5.15 -11.77 15.12
C ALA A 302 -6.11 -11.84 13.91
N TRP A 303 -7.25 -11.17 14.02
CA TRP A 303 -8.28 -11.09 12.99
C TRP A 303 -8.28 -9.69 12.40
N THR A 304 -8.14 -9.57 11.09
CA THR A 304 -8.22 -8.28 10.41
C THR A 304 -9.65 -7.79 10.34
N ILE A 305 -9.91 -6.60 10.89
CA ILE A 305 -11.19 -5.89 10.80
C ILE A 305 -10.97 -4.43 10.41
N ALA A 306 -11.98 -3.80 9.82
CA ALA A 306 -11.93 -2.37 9.56
C ALA A 306 -12.10 -1.57 10.86
N LYS A 307 -11.40 -0.45 10.99
CA LYS A 307 -11.58 0.51 12.09
C LYS A 307 -13.04 0.97 12.13
N GLY A 308 -13.66 0.96 13.31
CA GLY A 308 -15.08 1.27 13.47
C GLY A 308 -16.02 0.07 13.31
N THR A 309 -15.51 -1.14 13.03
CA THR A 309 -16.32 -2.37 13.07
C THR A 309 -16.90 -2.56 14.48
N LYS A 310 -18.20 -2.78 14.56
CA LYS A 310 -18.88 -3.00 15.85
C LYS A 310 -18.63 -4.41 16.36
N ALA A 311 -18.71 -4.61 17.68
CA ALA A 311 -18.39 -5.88 18.34
C ALA A 311 -19.16 -7.11 17.77
N PRO A 312 -20.45 -7.05 17.43
CA PRO A 312 -21.13 -8.21 16.81
C PRO A 312 -20.49 -8.63 15.49
N GLN A 313 -20.19 -7.67 14.60
CA GLN A 313 -19.57 -7.95 13.30
C GLN A 313 -18.12 -8.44 13.47
N ALA A 314 -17.38 -7.92 14.46
CA ALA A 314 -16.04 -8.42 14.79
C ALA A 314 -16.11 -9.89 15.27
N ALA A 315 -17.06 -10.21 16.15
CA ALA A 315 -17.31 -11.59 16.59
C ALA A 315 -17.71 -12.51 15.42
N GLY A 316 -18.44 -11.99 14.44
CA GLY A 316 -18.83 -12.68 13.21
C GLY A 316 -17.65 -13.10 12.33
N LYS A 317 -16.47 -12.45 12.47
CA LYS A 317 -15.24 -12.88 11.79
C LYS A 317 -14.70 -14.20 12.33
N ILE A 318 -14.95 -14.52 13.60
CA ILE A 318 -14.56 -15.80 14.20
C ILE A 318 -15.53 -16.88 13.72
N HIS A 319 -16.84 -16.64 13.88
CA HIS A 319 -17.90 -17.52 13.43
C HIS A 319 -19.24 -16.76 13.35
N SER A 320 -20.06 -17.08 12.33
CA SER A 320 -21.36 -16.44 12.12
C SER A 320 -22.32 -16.55 13.31
N ASP A 321 -22.21 -17.63 14.09
CA ASP A 321 -23.05 -17.82 15.28
C ASP A 321 -22.71 -16.83 16.39
N PHE A 322 -21.45 -16.38 16.49
CA PHE A 322 -21.07 -15.35 17.45
C PHE A 322 -21.63 -13.97 17.11
N GLU A 323 -21.83 -13.67 15.82
CA GLU A 323 -22.53 -12.45 15.42
C GLU A 323 -24.01 -12.50 15.80
N ARG A 324 -24.67 -13.65 15.52
CA ARG A 324 -26.10 -13.84 15.81
C ARG A 324 -26.40 -13.94 17.29
N GLY A 325 -25.52 -14.60 18.05
CA GLY A 325 -25.67 -14.82 19.49
C GLY A 325 -25.04 -13.75 20.37
N PHE A 326 -24.53 -12.63 19.76
CA PHE A 326 -23.84 -11.59 20.50
C PHE A 326 -24.83 -10.83 21.40
N ILE A 327 -24.55 -10.80 22.70
CA ILE A 327 -25.42 -10.14 23.68
C ILE A 327 -24.79 -8.81 24.13
N ARG A 328 -23.52 -8.80 24.53
CA ARG A 328 -22.77 -7.62 24.98
C ARG A 328 -21.27 -7.84 24.76
#